data_c0b24179ac51629471da042e51721a9c
#
_entry.id   c0b24179ac51629471da042e51721a9c
#
_cell.length_a   1.000
_cell.length_b   1.000
_cell.length_c   1.000
_cell.angle_alpha   90.00
_cell.angle_beta   90.00
_cell.angle_gamma   90.00
#
_symmetry.space_group_name_H-M   'P 1'
#
loop_
_entity.id
_entity.type
_entity.pdbx_description
1 polymer ?
#
loop_
_entity_poly.entity_id
_entity_poly.type
_entity_poly.pdbx_seq_one_letter_code
_entity_poly.pdbx_strand_id
1 'polypeptide(L)'
;MKSIWRFLSLAVASALLIVLTNCAQTASNNTTSTSGPADTASVTATTHQSHSSKEQININTAILSELDKLEAKLGVPALSNRIQASRPYGNIDELVSKKVISQEQFDQIKNMVTLEDIVLTGEAKDVDYLIKLGLMKGHLLVAKELLDQGKPEQAEPHIGHPVEEIYLDVEEQLQDRKVPEFKTTLMSLQELIKSKPNDPKIATQFQASMVAVDNAISKLPETQLKSPGFVMKAINGLLDSANSEYGAAISNGKITAAIEYQDSRGFVTYADSLYSSISKSNVKENTDAQSTIADAMSKLKKAWPSAQPPATPVLSPEEVSQLIKTIEQKTSSST
;
A
#
# COMPACT_ATOMS: atom_id res chain seq x y z
N MET A 1 31.63 47.03 3.07
CA MET A 1 30.51 48.01 2.92
C MET A 1 29.24 47.30 3.37
N LYS A 2 28.60 47.91 4.38
CA LYS A 2 27.40 47.44 5.10
C LYS A 2 26.15 47.59 4.21
N SER A 3 25.21 46.65 4.23
CA SER A 3 23.80 47.00 4.09
C SER A 3 22.94 45.96 4.81
N ILE A 4 22.31 46.47 5.84
CA ILE A 4 21.29 45.93 6.71
C ILE A 4 19.95 46.21 6.02
N TRP A 5 19.05 45.21 5.87
CA TRP A 5 17.63 45.49 5.67
C TRP A 5 16.74 44.67 6.57
N ARG A 6 15.91 45.42 7.19
CA ARG A 6 15.08 45.34 8.36
C ARG A 6 13.81 44.51 8.13
N PHE A 7 13.42 43.85 9.19
CA PHE A 7 12.11 43.26 9.50
C PHE A 7 10.94 44.23 9.26
N LEU A 8 9.82 43.71 8.78
CA LEU A 8 8.51 44.30 9.06
C LEU A 8 7.51 43.18 9.39
N SER A 9 7.16 43.17 10.67
CA SER A 9 6.06 42.38 11.23
C SER A 9 4.75 43.08 10.89
N LEU A 10 3.73 42.34 10.46
CA LEU A 10 2.33 42.79 10.51
C LEU A 10 1.49 41.70 11.18
N ALA A 11 1.13 42.00 12.42
CA ALA A 11 0.07 41.32 13.14
C ALA A 11 -1.28 41.93 12.71
N VAL A 12 -2.25 41.05 12.34
CA VAL A 12 -3.66 41.47 12.27
C VAL A 12 -4.46 40.49 13.12
N ALA A 13 -4.94 41.00 14.23
CA ALA A 13 -5.96 40.42 15.07
C ALA A 13 -7.34 40.89 14.58
N SER A 14 -8.32 40.00 14.50
CA SER A 14 -9.76 40.35 14.51
C SER A 14 -10.55 39.09 14.88
N ALA A 15 -10.95 38.98 16.08
CA ALA A 15 -12.24 39.26 16.72
C ALA A 15 -13.39 38.36 16.28
N LEU A 16 -13.81 37.56 17.29
CA LEU A 16 -15.02 36.78 17.48
C LEU A 16 -16.31 37.51 17.10
N LEU A 17 -17.26 36.77 16.54
CA LEU A 17 -18.68 37.01 16.78
C LEU A 17 -19.44 35.68 16.84
N ILE A 18 -19.86 35.38 18.06
CA ILE A 18 -20.80 34.29 18.43
C ILE A 18 -22.22 34.84 18.17
N VAL A 19 -23.04 34.08 17.44
CA VAL A 19 -24.49 34.23 17.50
C VAL A 19 -25.11 32.87 17.78
N LEU A 20 -25.56 32.73 19.01
CA LEU A 20 -26.49 31.70 19.49
C LEU A 20 -27.92 32.13 19.12
N THR A 21 -28.67 31.27 18.45
CA THR A 21 -30.13 31.29 18.54
C THR A 21 -30.65 29.88 18.72
N ASN A 22 -31.17 29.70 19.90
CA ASN A 22 -31.94 28.57 20.39
C ASN A 22 -33.40 28.77 20.02
N CYS A 23 -34.11 27.75 19.58
CA CYS A 23 -35.54 27.62 19.85
C CYS A 23 -36.00 26.17 19.77
N ALA A 24 -36.63 25.78 20.84
CA ALA A 24 -37.12 24.49 21.21
C ALA A 24 -38.62 24.30 20.82
N GLN A 25 -39.08 23.05 21.04
CA GLN A 25 -40.47 22.59 21.30
C GLN A 25 -41.32 22.30 20.05
N THR A 26 -42.09 21.23 19.98
CA THR A 26 -42.91 20.53 21.00
C THR A 26 -43.35 19.16 20.51
N ALA A 27 -43.57 18.27 21.46
CA ALA A 27 -44.17 16.95 21.34
C ALA A 27 -45.67 16.96 21.01
N SER A 28 -46.22 15.88 20.48
CA SER A 28 -47.42 15.23 21.01
C SER A 28 -47.79 13.90 20.31
N ASN A 29 -47.84 12.85 21.06
CA ASN A 29 -48.74 11.70 21.19
C ASN A 29 -49.89 11.49 20.17
N ASN A 30 -50.11 10.28 19.69
CA ASN A 30 -51.02 9.30 20.30
C ASN A 30 -51.16 7.99 19.51
N THR A 31 -50.99 6.89 20.16
CA THR A 31 -51.71 5.60 20.15
C THR A 31 -52.78 5.34 19.07
N THR A 32 -52.74 4.16 18.41
CA THR A 32 -53.76 3.12 18.63
C THR A 32 -53.39 1.80 17.94
N SER A 33 -53.49 0.70 18.67
CA SER A 33 -53.35 -0.68 18.27
C SER A 33 -54.45 -1.14 17.33
N THR A 34 -54.12 -2.02 16.34
CA THR A 34 -55.05 -3.10 15.94
C THR A 34 -54.27 -4.25 15.28
N SER A 35 -54.64 -5.44 15.70
CA SER A 35 -54.11 -6.76 15.41
C SER A 35 -54.40 -7.33 14.05
N GLY A 36 -53.37 -8.03 13.43
CA GLY A 36 -53.37 -9.24 12.63
C GLY A 36 -53.80 -9.20 11.16
N PRO A 37 -53.50 -10.19 10.34
CA PRO A 37 -52.78 -11.42 10.59
C PRO A 37 -51.55 -11.65 9.70
N ALA A 38 -50.85 -12.73 9.96
CA ALA A 38 -49.65 -13.20 9.30
C ALA A 38 -49.80 -13.36 7.78
N ASP A 39 -48.79 -12.83 7.04
CA ASP A 39 -48.49 -13.24 5.68
C ASP A 39 -47.03 -13.63 5.58
N THR A 40 -46.82 -14.82 5.10
CA THR A 40 -45.55 -15.51 4.87
C THR A 40 -44.77 -14.77 3.80
N ALA A 41 -43.84 -13.92 4.17
CA ALA A 41 -42.91 -13.33 3.22
C ALA A 41 -41.71 -14.30 2.98
N SER A 42 -41.72 -14.85 1.78
CA SER A 42 -40.65 -15.63 1.17
C SER A 42 -39.32 -14.88 1.32
N VAL A 43 -38.38 -15.48 2.04
CA VAL A 43 -36.99 -15.02 2.09
C VAL A 43 -36.36 -15.33 0.73
N THR A 44 -36.34 -14.32 -0.14
CA THR A 44 -35.55 -14.39 -1.36
C THR A 44 -34.09 -14.34 -0.95
N ALA A 45 -33.44 -15.50 -1.01
CA ALA A 45 -31.99 -15.58 -0.89
C ALA A 45 -31.37 -14.77 -2.03
N THR A 46 -30.87 -13.58 -1.68
CA THR A 46 -30.02 -12.80 -2.57
C THR A 46 -28.73 -13.57 -2.69
N THR A 47 -28.57 -14.29 -3.78
CA THR A 47 -27.29 -14.85 -4.23
C THR A 47 -26.33 -13.69 -4.38
N HIS A 48 -25.44 -13.53 -3.42
CA HIS A 48 -24.24 -12.72 -3.61
C HIS A 48 -23.40 -13.39 -4.69
N GLN A 49 -23.59 -12.94 -5.94
CA GLN A 49 -22.61 -13.11 -6.97
C GLN A 49 -21.35 -12.42 -6.46
N SER A 50 -20.34 -13.22 -6.17
CA SER A 50 -18.96 -12.75 -5.96
C SER A 50 -18.44 -12.20 -7.29
N HIS A 51 -18.82 -10.98 -7.64
CA HIS A 51 -18.01 -10.19 -8.51
C HIS A 51 -16.73 -9.88 -7.72
N SER A 52 -15.59 -10.36 -8.20
CA SER A 52 -14.31 -9.78 -7.83
C SER A 52 -14.37 -8.31 -8.28
N SER A 53 -14.86 -7.45 -7.40
CA SER A 53 -14.74 -6.01 -7.58
C SER A 53 -13.25 -5.73 -7.57
N LYS A 54 -12.68 -5.40 -8.74
CA LYS A 54 -11.34 -4.82 -8.80
C LYS A 54 -11.37 -3.66 -7.83
N GLU A 55 -10.50 -3.72 -6.84
CA GLU A 55 -10.36 -2.71 -5.81
C GLU A 55 -10.13 -1.36 -6.49
N GLN A 56 -11.04 -0.41 -6.26
CA GLN A 56 -10.93 0.93 -6.84
C GLN A 56 -9.94 1.73 -5.98
N ILE A 57 -9.16 2.56 -6.62
CA ILE A 57 -8.13 3.39 -6.01
C ILE A 57 -8.74 4.76 -5.72
N ASN A 58 -8.79 5.16 -4.44
CA ASN A 58 -9.21 6.51 -4.07
C ASN A 58 -8.09 7.50 -4.42
N ILE A 59 -8.31 8.29 -5.47
CA ILE A 59 -7.30 9.24 -5.97
C ILE A 59 -6.95 10.38 -5.01
N ASN A 60 -7.75 10.59 -3.94
CA ASN A 60 -7.45 11.58 -2.91
C ASN A 60 -6.59 11.04 -1.76
N THR A 61 -6.72 9.75 -1.44
CA THR A 61 -6.12 9.18 -0.22
C THR A 61 -5.09 8.08 -0.51
N ALA A 62 -5.15 7.44 -1.69
CA ALA A 62 -4.23 6.35 -2.06
C ALA A 62 -2.75 6.77 -1.95
N ILE A 63 -1.92 5.88 -1.43
CA ILE A 63 -0.45 6.04 -1.38
C ILE A 63 0.16 5.90 -2.79
N LEU A 64 1.42 6.31 -2.96
CA LEU A 64 2.06 6.28 -4.28
C LEU A 64 2.06 4.88 -4.89
N SER A 65 2.40 3.85 -4.14
CA SER A 65 2.41 2.46 -4.63
C SER A 65 1.04 1.94 -5.09
N GLU A 66 -0.06 2.49 -4.60
CA GLU A 66 -1.40 2.21 -5.12
C GLU A 66 -1.66 2.98 -6.43
N LEU A 67 -1.24 4.25 -6.48
CA LEU A 67 -1.35 5.08 -7.68
C LEU A 67 -0.48 4.57 -8.83
N ASP A 68 0.64 3.90 -8.54
CA ASP A 68 1.54 3.31 -9.54
C ASP A 68 0.85 2.21 -10.36
N LYS A 69 -0.21 1.60 -9.82
CA LYS A 69 -1.08 0.71 -10.59
C LYS A 69 -1.75 1.43 -11.79
N LEU A 70 -2.09 2.72 -11.62
CA LEU A 70 -2.63 3.55 -12.70
C LEU A 70 -1.53 3.96 -13.68
N GLU A 71 -0.35 4.27 -13.17
CA GLU A 71 0.83 4.59 -13.96
C GLU A 71 1.24 3.40 -14.85
N ALA A 72 1.39 2.23 -14.26
CA ALA A 72 1.67 0.98 -14.98
C ALA A 72 0.58 0.64 -16.01
N LYS A 73 -0.70 0.88 -15.66
CA LYS A 73 -1.83 0.62 -16.56
C LYS A 73 -1.82 1.50 -17.80
N LEU A 74 -1.44 2.77 -17.65
CA LEU A 74 -1.46 3.76 -18.73
C LEU A 74 -0.10 3.91 -19.42
N GLY A 75 0.98 3.40 -18.85
CA GLY A 75 2.35 3.59 -19.34
C GLY A 75 2.78 5.07 -19.36
N VAL A 76 2.33 5.85 -18.36
CA VAL A 76 2.54 7.30 -18.28
C VAL A 76 3.48 7.62 -17.13
N PRO A 77 4.77 7.89 -17.39
CA PRO A 77 5.77 8.13 -16.35
C PRO A 77 5.41 9.26 -15.37
N ALA A 78 5.68 9.05 -14.07
CA ALA A 78 5.41 9.98 -12.98
C ALA A 78 3.92 10.40 -12.87
N LEU A 79 3.00 9.54 -13.30
CA LEU A 79 1.56 9.80 -13.19
C LEU A 79 1.13 9.85 -11.73
N SER A 80 1.60 8.93 -10.91
CA SER A 80 1.31 8.83 -9.48
C SER A 80 1.63 10.14 -8.75
N ASN A 81 2.81 10.68 -8.98
CA ASN A 81 3.23 11.98 -8.44
C ASN A 81 2.35 13.13 -8.94
N ARG A 82 1.93 13.11 -10.21
CA ARG A 82 1.03 14.16 -10.75
C ARG A 82 -0.37 14.07 -10.15
N ILE A 83 -0.89 12.87 -9.94
CA ILE A 83 -2.17 12.67 -9.26
C ILE A 83 -2.07 13.23 -7.84
N GLN A 84 -1.05 12.84 -7.09
CA GLN A 84 -0.83 13.30 -5.72
C GLN A 84 -0.69 14.82 -5.64
N ALA A 85 0.14 15.44 -6.51
CA ALA A 85 0.35 16.89 -6.54
C ALA A 85 -0.89 17.70 -6.94
N SER A 86 -1.88 17.08 -7.59
CA SER A 86 -3.11 17.74 -8.06
C SER A 86 -4.30 17.59 -7.10
N ARG A 87 -4.12 16.92 -5.96
CA ARG A 87 -5.13 16.79 -4.89
C ARG A 87 -5.50 18.17 -4.30
N PRO A 88 -6.71 18.33 -3.75
CA PRO A 88 -7.83 17.37 -3.73
C PRO A 88 -8.65 17.36 -5.02
N TYR A 89 -9.33 16.25 -5.30
CA TYR A 89 -10.29 16.09 -6.41
C TYR A 89 -11.69 16.10 -5.86
N GLY A 90 -12.59 16.87 -6.49
CA GLY A 90 -14.02 16.90 -6.17
C GLY A 90 -14.83 15.81 -6.91
N ASN A 91 -14.31 15.31 -8.02
CA ASN A 91 -14.82 14.17 -8.78
C ASN A 91 -13.68 13.56 -9.62
N ILE A 92 -13.88 12.33 -10.09
CA ILE A 92 -12.82 11.61 -10.84
C ILE A 92 -12.52 12.23 -12.20
N ASP A 93 -13.49 12.97 -12.81
CA ASP A 93 -13.28 13.64 -14.11
C ASP A 93 -12.29 14.82 -14.00
N GLU A 94 -11.98 15.26 -12.77
CA GLU A 94 -10.98 16.28 -12.53
C GLU A 94 -9.56 15.82 -12.89
N LEU A 95 -9.31 14.51 -13.01
CA LEU A 95 -8.07 14.02 -13.59
C LEU A 95 -7.85 14.58 -15.01
N VAL A 96 -8.92 14.76 -15.77
CA VAL A 96 -8.87 15.34 -17.12
C VAL A 96 -8.87 16.86 -17.07
N SER A 97 -9.80 17.47 -16.32
CA SER A 97 -9.94 18.94 -16.28
C SER A 97 -8.72 19.63 -15.67
N LYS A 98 -8.02 18.99 -14.74
CA LYS A 98 -6.73 19.43 -14.18
C LYS A 98 -5.52 19.05 -15.06
N LYS A 99 -5.76 18.44 -16.22
CA LYS A 99 -4.72 18.04 -17.20
C LYS A 99 -3.69 17.04 -16.61
N VAL A 100 -4.11 16.23 -15.67
CA VAL A 100 -3.27 15.15 -15.13
C VAL A 100 -3.11 14.03 -16.16
N ILE A 101 -4.24 13.68 -16.83
CA ILE A 101 -4.30 12.72 -17.94
C ILE A 101 -5.22 13.24 -19.06
N SER A 102 -5.13 12.61 -20.24
CA SER A 102 -6.05 12.87 -21.36
C SER A 102 -7.40 12.16 -21.13
N GLN A 103 -8.43 12.56 -21.90
CA GLN A 103 -9.72 11.89 -21.88
C GLN A 103 -9.62 10.40 -22.26
N GLU A 104 -8.79 10.10 -23.27
CA GLU A 104 -8.56 8.72 -23.71
C GLU A 104 -7.93 7.86 -22.60
N GLN A 105 -6.97 8.42 -21.87
CA GLN A 105 -6.35 7.75 -20.72
C GLN A 105 -7.34 7.56 -19.57
N PHE A 106 -8.18 8.56 -19.29
CA PHE A 106 -9.23 8.47 -18.29
C PHE A 106 -10.21 7.34 -18.58
N ASP A 107 -10.65 7.21 -19.84
CA ASP A 107 -11.60 6.15 -20.26
C ASP A 107 -11.04 4.73 -19.99
N GLN A 108 -9.74 4.57 -19.94
CA GLN A 108 -9.07 3.29 -19.63
C GLN A 108 -9.04 2.96 -18.14
N ILE A 109 -9.09 3.97 -17.26
CA ILE A 109 -8.95 3.80 -15.79
C ILE A 109 -10.18 4.24 -14.99
N LYS A 110 -11.20 4.82 -15.59
CA LYS A 110 -12.38 5.35 -14.86
C LYS A 110 -13.08 4.35 -13.95
N ASN A 111 -12.99 3.05 -14.26
CA ASN A 111 -13.55 2.00 -13.42
C ASN A 111 -12.56 1.52 -12.32
N MET A 112 -11.33 2.02 -12.34
CA MET A 112 -10.28 1.70 -11.37
C MET A 112 -10.13 2.80 -10.31
N VAL A 113 -10.78 3.96 -10.48
CA VAL A 113 -10.61 5.12 -9.59
C VAL A 113 -11.92 5.48 -8.91
N THR A 114 -11.82 6.01 -7.70
CA THR A 114 -12.94 6.49 -6.89
C THR A 114 -12.50 7.68 -6.05
N LEU A 115 -13.47 8.35 -5.42
CA LEU A 115 -13.26 9.32 -4.32
C LEU A 115 -13.85 8.82 -3.00
N GLU A 116 -14.53 7.67 -3.03
CA GLU A 116 -15.14 7.11 -1.84
C GLU A 116 -14.07 6.39 -1.01
N ASP A 117 -14.06 6.64 0.29
CA ASP A 117 -13.23 5.89 1.22
C ASP A 117 -13.80 4.49 1.38
N ILE A 118 -13.05 3.49 0.96
CA ILE A 118 -13.42 2.10 1.12
C ILE A 118 -13.18 1.70 2.57
N VAL A 119 -14.23 1.60 3.35
CA VAL A 119 -14.13 1.14 4.74
C VAL A 119 -13.98 -0.38 4.77
N LEU A 120 -12.75 -0.83 4.91
CA LEU A 120 -12.46 -2.25 5.09
C LEU A 120 -12.84 -2.71 6.51
N THR A 121 -13.44 -3.89 6.62
CA THR A 121 -13.81 -4.50 7.90
C THR A 121 -13.42 -5.99 7.95
N GLY A 122 -13.33 -6.54 9.17
CA GLY A 122 -13.04 -7.96 9.36
C GLY A 122 -11.72 -8.40 8.72
N GLU A 123 -11.73 -9.55 8.07
CA GLU A 123 -10.54 -10.14 7.45
C GLU A 123 -9.92 -9.23 6.38
N ALA A 124 -10.74 -8.51 5.59
CA ALA A 124 -10.23 -7.61 4.57
C ALA A 124 -9.38 -6.46 5.19
N LYS A 125 -9.81 -5.91 6.35
CA LYS A 125 -9.02 -4.92 7.11
C LYS A 125 -7.71 -5.52 7.62
N ASP A 126 -7.71 -6.78 8.07
CA ASP A 126 -6.51 -7.45 8.55
C ASP A 126 -5.54 -7.81 7.42
N VAL A 127 -6.05 -8.18 6.23
CA VAL A 127 -5.23 -8.41 5.03
C VAL A 127 -4.57 -7.12 4.57
N ASP A 128 -5.32 -6.01 4.46
CA ASP A 128 -4.80 -4.69 4.12
C ASP A 128 -3.69 -4.25 5.10
N TYR A 129 -3.93 -4.43 6.41
CA TYR A 129 -2.93 -4.15 7.42
C TYR A 129 -1.64 -4.96 7.22
N LEU A 130 -1.75 -6.26 6.93
CA LEU A 130 -0.58 -7.10 6.66
C LEU A 130 0.14 -6.69 5.36
N ILE A 131 -0.60 -6.30 4.31
CA ILE A 131 -0.01 -5.78 3.07
C ILE A 131 0.79 -4.52 3.35
N LYS A 132 0.22 -3.51 4.00
CA LYS A 132 0.89 -2.23 4.30
C LYS A 132 2.14 -2.42 5.15
N LEU A 133 2.07 -3.22 6.21
CA LEU A 133 3.26 -3.56 6.99
C LEU A 133 4.26 -4.41 6.19
N GLY A 134 3.78 -5.22 5.27
CA GLY A 134 4.60 -6.02 4.35
C GLY A 134 5.35 -5.15 3.34
N LEU A 135 4.71 -4.12 2.80
CA LEU A 135 5.37 -3.12 1.96
C LEU A 135 6.47 -2.40 2.75
N MET A 136 6.16 -1.97 3.98
CA MET A 136 7.15 -1.37 4.88
C MET A 136 8.34 -2.32 5.14
N LYS A 137 8.09 -3.62 5.33
CA LYS A 137 9.15 -4.64 5.47
C LYS A 137 9.97 -4.76 4.18
N GLY A 138 9.33 -4.74 3.02
CA GLY A 138 9.99 -4.80 1.72
C GLY A 138 10.97 -3.64 1.53
N HIS A 139 10.54 -2.42 1.80
CA HIS A 139 11.41 -1.24 1.78
C HIS A 139 12.60 -1.39 2.74
N LEU A 140 12.36 -1.81 3.98
CA LEU A 140 13.44 -2.04 4.94
C LEU A 140 14.42 -3.14 4.47
N LEU A 141 13.94 -4.21 3.85
CA LEU A 141 14.80 -5.28 3.35
C LEU A 141 15.73 -4.80 2.24
N VAL A 142 15.22 -4.04 1.27
CA VAL A 142 16.06 -3.49 0.21
C VAL A 142 16.99 -2.40 0.73
N ALA A 143 16.54 -1.56 1.66
CA ALA A 143 17.41 -0.59 2.34
C ALA A 143 18.58 -1.28 3.04
N LYS A 144 18.33 -2.41 3.73
CA LYS A 144 19.39 -3.21 4.37
C LYS A 144 20.38 -3.74 3.35
N GLU A 145 19.91 -4.30 2.24
CA GLU A 145 20.79 -4.80 1.18
C GLU A 145 21.69 -3.69 0.62
N LEU A 146 21.13 -2.49 0.42
CA LEU A 146 21.88 -1.33 -0.07
C LEU A 146 22.90 -0.82 0.96
N LEU A 147 22.56 -0.79 2.24
CA LEU A 147 23.48 -0.44 3.32
C LEU A 147 24.64 -1.45 3.40
N ASP A 148 24.35 -2.74 3.27
CA ASP A 148 25.37 -3.80 3.27
C ASP A 148 26.31 -3.72 2.05
N GLN A 149 25.81 -3.13 0.94
CA GLN A 149 26.61 -2.84 -0.26
C GLN A 149 27.37 -1.51 -0.16
N GLY A 150 27.29 -0.79 0.97
CA GLY A 150 27.91 0.53 1.17
C GLY A 150 27.28 1.63 0.34
N LYS A 151 25.95 1.57 0.12
CA LYS A 151 25.17 2.53 -0.69
C LYS A 151 24.09 3.25 0.14
N PRO A 152 24.50 3.98 1.20
CA PRO A 152 23.54 4.60 2.11
C PRO A 152 22.64 5.66 1.43
N GLU A 153 23.16 6.38 0.41
CA GLU A 153 22.38 7.36 -0.34
C GLU A 153 21.24 6.73 -1.14
N GLN A 154 21.42 5.48 -1.58
CA GLN A 154 20.35 4.73 -2.24
C GLN A 154 19.42 4.05 -1.23
N ALA A 155 19.88 3.75 -0.04
CA ALA A 155 19.09 3.14 1.02
C ALA A 155 18.12 4.13 1.70
N GLU A 156 18.49 5.40 1.78
CA GLU A 156 17.74 6.44 2.49
C GLU A 156 16.29 6.59 2.00
N PRO A 157 15.99 6.67 0.69
CA PRO A 157 14.62 6.79 0.20
C PRO A 157 13.72 5.62 0.66
N HIS A 158 14.27 4.40 0.74
CA HIS A 158 13.51 3.22 1.20
C HIS A 158 13.23 3.20 2.72
N ILE A 159 13.80 4.13 3.48
CA ILE A 159 13.37 4.41 4.86
C ILE A 159 12.38 5.58 4.88
N GLY A 160 12.50 6.54 3.95
CA GLY A 160 11.62 7.69 3.83
C GLY A 160 10.19 7.32 3.42
N HIS A 161 10.03 6.53 2.36
CA HIS A 161 8.71 6.09 1.87
C HIS A 161 7.84 5.44 2.96
N PRO A 162 8.31 4.47 3.76
CA PRO A 162 7.55 3.95 4.89
C PRO A 162 7.08 5.00 5.88
N VAL A 163 7.87 6.04 6.12
CA VAL A 163 7.55 7.11 7.09
C VAL A 163 6.50 8.07 6.53
N GLU A 164 6.69 8.49 5.28
CA GLU A 164 5.95 9.59 4.68
C GLU A 164 4.58 9.14 4.16
N GLU A 165 4.45 7.89 3.76
CA GLU A 165 3.28 7.36 3.09
C GLU A 165 2.63 6.22 3.88
N ILE A 166 3.32 5.07 4.01
CA ILE A 166 2.71 3.84 4.54
C ILE A 166 2.33 3.99 6.02
N TYR A 167 3.18 4.64 6.83
CA TYR A 167 2.90 4.80 8.25
C TYR A 167 1.63 5.62 8.47
N LEU A 168 1.45 6.69 7.71
CA LEU A 168 0.26 7.55 7.82
C LEU A 168 -1.01 6.80 7.45
N ASP A 169 -0.94 5.97 6.42
CA ASP A 169 -2.08 5.20 5.93
C ASP A 169 -2.47 4.04 6.86
N VAL A 170 -1.52 3.50 7.61
CA VAL A 170 -1.76 2.40 8.57
C VAL A 170 -1.94 2.88 10.03
N GLU A 171 -1.74 4.18 10.31
CA GLU A 171 -1.65 4.72 11.68
C GLU A 171 -2.89 4.43 12.53
N GLU A 172 -4.09 4.63 11.97
CA GLU A 172 -5.35 4.31 12.66
C GLU A 172 -5.41 2.82 13.02
N GLN A 173 -5.02 1.96 12.10
CA GLN A 173 -5.00 0.51 12.33
C GLN A 173 -3.95 0.10 13.38
N LEU A 174 -2.82 0.80 13.46
CA LEU A 174 -1.81 0.61 14.53
C LEU A 174 -2.38 0.99 15.90
N GLN A 175 -3.08 2.13 15.97
CA GLN A 175 -3.72 2.61 17.20
C GLN A 175 -4.81 1.65 17.69
N ASP A 176 -5.69 1.19 16.79
CA ASP A 176 -6.75 0.20 17.08
C ASP A 176 -6.16 -1.08 17.70
N ARG A 177 -5.00 -1.52 17.22
CA ARG A 177 -4.30 -2.72 17.69
C ARG A 177 -3.35 -2.47 18.88
N LYS A 178 -3.33 -1.22 19.39
CA LYS A 178 -2.47 -0.80 20.52
C LYS A 178 -0.98 -1.07 20.25
N VAL A 179 -0.56 -0.84 19.03
CA VAL A 179 0.86 -0.88 18.65
C VAL A 179 1.51 0.38 19.20
N PRO A 180 2.63 0.29 19.94
CA PRO A 180 3.41 1.47 20.31
C PRO A 180 3.86 2.23 19.06
N GLU A 181 3.82 3.56 19.14
CA GLU A 181 4.31 4.43 18.07
C GLU A 181 5.78 4.09 17.73
N PHE A 182 6.11 3.98 16.45
CA PHE A 182 7.46 3.71 15.97
C PHE A 182 7.88 4.57 14.76
N LYS A 183 7.05 5.52 14.36
CA LYS A 183 7.38 6.48 13.30
C LYS A 183 8.67 7.24 13.62
N THR A 184 8.80 7.67 14.87
CA THR A 184 10.01 8.36 15.36
C THR A 184 11.27 7.48 15.22
N THR A 185 11.14 6.16 15.40
CA THR A 185 12.27 5.21 15.21
C THR A 185 12.71 5.18 13.76
N LEU A 186 11.76 5.10 12.81
CA LEU A 186 12.05 5.14 11.37
C LEU A 186 12.66 6.49 10.96
N MET A 187 12.06 7.61 11.38
CA MET A 187 12.58 8.96 11.11
C MET A 187 14.02 9.16 11.62
N SER A 188 14.30 8.64 12.82
CA SER A 188 15.64 8.71 13.41
C SER A 188 16.65 7.90 12.63
N LEU A 189 16.24 6.73 12.10
CA LEU A 189 17.07 5.91 11.22
C LEU A 189 17.35 6.63 9.90
N GLN A 190 16.32 7.19 9.25
CA GLN A 190 16.44 7.95 8.01
C GLN A 190 17.41 9.11 8.17
N GLU A 191 17.21 9.95 9.20
CA GLU A 191 18.07 11.10 9.48
C GLU A 191 19.51 10.67 9.76
N LEU A 192 19.71 9.57 10.48
CA LEU A 192 21.05 9.04 10.76
C LEU A 192 21.76 8.58 9.48
N ILE A 193 21.08 7.87 8.60
CA ILE A 193 21.63 7.45 7.30
C ILE A 193 22.00 8.65 6.45
N LYS A 194 21.12 9.67 6.41
CA LYS A 194 21.30 10.90 5.63
C LYS A 194 22.44 11.76 6.15
N SER A 195 22.51 11.97 7.47
CA SER A 195 23.48 12.90 8.07
C SER A 195 24.82 12.24 8.39
N LYS A 196 24.84 10.93 8.69
CA LYS A 196 26.02 10.18 9.14
C LYS A 196 26.03 8.76 8.57
N PRO A 197 26.20 8.57 7.26
CA PRO A 197 26.01 7.29 6.57
C PRO A 197 26.92 6.15 7.04
N ASN A 198 27.99 6.46 7.76
CA ASN A 198 28.94 5.46 8.31
C ASN A 198 28.84 5.32 9.83
N ASP A 199 27.79 5.89 10.48
CA ASP A 199 27.65 5.76 11.94
C ASP A 199 27.30 4.31 12.32
N PRO A 200 28.06 3.68 13.25
CA PRO A 200 27.79 2.30 13.68
C PRO A 200 26.40 2.13 14.33
N LYS A 201 25.76 3.20 14.79
CA LYS A 201 24.39 3.17 15.33
C LYS A 201 23.34 2.83 14.28
N ILE A 202 23.64 2.99 12.98
CA ILE A 202 22.71 2.64 11.90
C ILE A 202 22.25 1.19 12.06
N ALA A 203 23.17 0.26 12.29
CA ALA A 203 22.82 -1.16 12.45
C ALA A 203 21.85 -1.40 13.61
N THR A 204 22.07 -0.74 14.76
CA THR A 204 21.19 -0.88 15.94
C THR A 204 19.82 -0.25 15.70
N GLN A 205 19.78 0.95 15.11
CA GLN A 205 18.50 1.62 14.81
C GLN A 205 17.73 0.89 13.72
N PHE A 206 18.44 0.36 12.72
CA PHE A 206 17.82 -0.48 11.70
C PHE A 206 17.16 -1.71 12.32
N GLN A 207 17.86 -2.42 13.18
CA GLN A 207 17.29 -3.56 13.89
C GLN A 207 16.08 -3.17 14.75
N ALA A 208 16.12 -2.02 15.42
CA ALA A 208 14.97 -1.50 16.18
C ALA A 208 13.76 -1.24 15.27
N SER A 209 13.97 -0.66 14.09
CA SER A 209 12.93 -0.44 13.09
C SER A 209 12.31 -1.76 12.61
N MET A 210 13.13 -2.75 12.28
CA MET A 210 12.66 -4.08 11.87
C MET A 210 11.81 -4.76 12.97
N VAL A 211 12.28 -4.71 14.21
CA VAL A 211 11.55 -5.27 15.37
C VAL A 211 10.24 -4.54 15.61
N ALA A 212 10.19 -3.23 15.42
CA ALA A 212 8.96 -2.46 15.58
C ALA A 212 7.88 -2.89 14.57
N VAL A 213 8.25 -3.06 13.29
CA VAL A 213 7.33 -3.57 12.26
C VAL A 213 6.90 -5.01 12.56
N ASP A 214 7.83 -5.88 12.98
CA ASP A 214 7.49 -7.25 13.37
C ASP A 214 6.52 -7.32 14.55
N ASN A 215 6.71 -6.44 15.54
CA ASN A 215 5.79 -6.31 16.66
C ASN A 215 4.39 -5.82 16.21
N ALA A 216 4.32 -4.93 15.23
CA ALA A 216 3.06 -4.49 14.64
C ALA A 216 2.36 -5.66 13.94
N ILE A 217 3.05 -6.41 13.10
CA ILE A 217 2.52 -7.60 12.42
C ILE A 217 2.02 -8.64 13.44
N SER A 218 2.74 -8.84 14.54
CA SER A 218 2.37 -9.80 15.59
C SER A 218 1.08 -9.48 16.34
N LYS A 219 0.47 -8.30 16.10
CA LYS A 219 -0.85 -7.94 16.64
C LYS A 219 -2.01 -8.59 15.90
N LEU A 220 -1.76 -9.11 14.71
CA LEU A 220 -2.74 -9.96 14.03
C LEU A 220 -2.89 -11.30 14.77
N PRO A 221 -4.10 -11.90 14.72
CA PRO A 221 -4.32 -13.21 15.31
C PRO A 221 -3.32 -14.25 14.75
N GLU A 222 -2.72 -15.02 15.63
CA GLU A 222 -1.76 -16.07 15.25
C GLU A 222 -2.40 -17.11 14.29
N THR A 223 -3.70 -17.36 14.46
CA THR A 223 -4.48 -18.23 13.57
C THR A 223 -4.53 -17.71 12.14
N GLN A 224 -4.62 -16.39 11.95
CA GLN A 224 -4.57 -15.77 10.63
C GLN A 224 -3.15 -15.84 10.04
N LEU A 225 -2.12 -15.47 10.83
CA LEU A 225 -0.72 -15.52 10.38
C LEU A 225 -0.24 -16.94 10.02
N LYS A 226 -0.91 -17.97 10.54
CA LYS A 226 -0.68 -19.38 10.20
C LYS A 226 -1.63 -19.92 9.12
N SER A 227 -2.64 -19.16 8.72
CA SER A 227 -3.60 -19.57 7.69
C SER A 227 -3.01 -19.35 6.29
N PRO A 228 -2.82 -20.40 5.48
CA PRO A 228 -2.32 -20.24 4.12
C PRO A 228 -3.20 -19.32 3.29
N GLY A 229 -4.53 -19.44 3.37
CA GLY A 229 -5.46 -18.59 2.63
C GLY A 229 -5.34 -17.11 2.97
N PHE A 230 -5.21 -16.77 4.27
CA PHE A 230 -5.00 -15.39 4.71
C PHE A 230 -3.65 -14.83 4.24
N VAL A 231 -2.56 -15.57 4.47
CA VAL A 231 -1.21 -15.14 4.10
C VAL A 231 -1.06 -15.00 2.58
N MET A 232 -1.67 -15.91 1.80
CA MET A 232 -1.64 -15.80 0.33
C MET A 232 -2.37 -14.57 -0.19
N LYS A 233 -3.44 -14.10 0.47
CA LYS A 233 -4.07 -12.81 0.10
C LYS A 233 -3.11 -11.65 0.28
N ALA A 234 -2.35 -11.61 1.37
CA ALA A 234 -1.34 -10.59 1.59
C ALA A 234 -0.17 -10.72 0.58
N ILE A 235 0.28 -11.94 0.28
CA ILE A 235 1.30 -12.17 -0.75
C ILE A 235 0.84 -11.63 -2.10
N ASN A 236 -0.41 -11.88 -2.51
CA ASN A 236 -0.94 -11.37 -3.78
C ASN A 236 -0.94 -9.83 -3.81
N GLY A 237 -1.33 -9.16 -2.71
CA GLY A 237 -1.26 -7.70 -2.62
C GLY A 237 0.17 -7.15 -2.73
N LEU A 238 1.14 -7.80 -2.08
CA LEU A 238 2.56 -7.44 -2.20
C LEU A 238 3.09 -7.64 -3.62
N LEU A 239 2.69 -8.74 -4.28
CA LEU A 239 3.10 -9.02 -5.65
C LEU A 239 2.44 -8.07 -6.66
N ASP A 240 1.21 -7.64 -6.40
CA ASP A 240 0.53 -6.65 -7.23
C ASP A 240 1.25 -5.28 -7.15
N SER A 241 1.64 -4.84 -5.94
CA SER A 241 2.48 -3.66 -5.77
C SER A 241 3.84 -3.82 -6.46
N ALA A 242 4.50 -4.97 -6.27
CA ALA A 242 5.78 -5.25 -6.95
C ALA A 242 5.67 -5.23 -8.47
N ASN A 243 4.55 -5.70 -9.04
CA ASN A 243 4.29 -5.64 -10.48
C ASN A 243 4.17 -4.20 -10.98
N SER A 244 3.49 -3.35 -10.21
CA SER A 244 3.32 -1.94 -10.53
C SER A 244 4.66 -1.19 -10.52
N GLU A 245 5.42 -1.35 -9.44
CA GLU A 245 6.76 -0.76 -9.29
C GLU A 245 7.71 -1.24 -10.40
N TYR A 246 7.70 -2.55 -10.71
CA TYR A 246 8.55 -3.08 -11.77
C TYR A 246 8.16 -2.52 -13.14
N GLY A 247 6.86 -2.36 -13.40
CA GLY A 247 6.35 -1.71 -14.61
C GLY A 247 6.80 -0.26 -14.72
N ALA A 248 6.68 0.51 -13.63
CA ALA A 248 7.11 1.90 -13.55
C ALA A 248 8.64 2.06 -13.69
N ALA A 249 9.42 1.08 -13.20
CA ALA A 249 10.87 1.09 -13.31
C ALA A 249 11.40 1.02 -14.75
N ILE A 250 10.60 0.54 -15.70
CA ILE A 250 11.07 0.19 -17.05
C ILE A 250 10.48 1.12 -18.10
N SER A 251 11.35 1.74 -18.87
CA SER A 251 10.97 2.55 -20.04
C SER A 251 11.86 2.19 -21.24
N ASN A 252 11.23 1.99 -22.41
CA ASN A 252 11.91 1.65 -23.65
C ASN A 252 12.88 0.44 -23.52
N GLY A 253 12.48 -0.58 -22.79
CA GLY A 253 13.26 -1.81 -22.56
C GLY A 253 14.50 -1.63 -21.69
N LYS A 254 14.58 -0.55 -20.91
CA LYS A 254 15.67 -0.25 -19.96
C LYS A 254 15.09 0.06 -18.59
N ILE A 255 15.85 -0.28 -17.55
CA ILE A 255 15.51 0.17 -16.20
C ILE A 255 15.97 1.62 -16.06
N THR A 256 15.02 2.54 -15.94
CA THR A 256 15.25 3.98 -15.89
C THR A 256 14.95 4.58 -14.52
N ALA A 257 14.18 3.89 -13.70
CA ALA A 257 13.82 4.29 -12.35
C ALA A 257 14.32 3.23 -11.35
N ALA A 258 15.41 3.57 -10.65
CA ALA A 258 16.11 2.61 -9.80
C ALA A 258 15.37 2.37 -8.49
N ILE A 259 14.67 3.37 -7.96
CA ILE A 259 13.94 3.28 -6.69
C ILE A 259 12.79 2.28 -6.84
N GLU A 260 11.98 2.42 -7.88
CA GLU A 260 10.84 1.55 -8.18
C GLU A 260 11.30 0.09 -8.42
N TYR A 261 12.42 -0.09 -9.10
CA TYR A 261 13.03 -1.42 -9.25
C TYR A 261 13.44 -2.01 -7.89
N GLN A 262 14.01 -1.19 -7.01
CA GLN A 262 14.47 -1.61 -5.68
C GLN A 262 13.27 -1.93 -4.77
N ASP A 263 12.22 -1.12 -4.80
CA ASP A 263 10.99 -1.34 -4.05
C ASP A 263 10.32 -2.65 -4.45
N SER A 264 10.14 -2.86 -5.76
CA SER A 264 9.59 -4.11 -6.29
C SER A 264 10.38 -5.34 -5.85
N ARG A 265 11.72 -5.25 -5.84
CA ARG A 265 12.60 -6.30 -5.29
C ARG A 265 12.31 -6.59 -3.82
N GLY A 266 12.20 -5.54 -3.01
CA GLY A 266 11.91 -5.64 -1.58
C GLY A 266 10.57 -6.34 -1.32
N PHE A 267 9.53 -5.97 -2.06
CA PHE A 267 8.20 -6.53 -1.94
C PHE A 267 8.17 -8.03 -2.31
N VAL A 268 8.81 -8.42 -3.41
CA VAL A 268 8.92 -9.83 -3.80
C VAL A 268 9.76 -10.61 -2.78
N THR A 269 10.82 -10.02 -2.23
CA THR A 269 11.65 -10.67 -1.21
C THR A 269 10.84 -10.97 0.05
N TYR A 270 10.01 -10.03 0.50
CA TYR A 270 9.15 -10.26 1.66
C TYR A 270 8.00 -11.25 1.34
N ALA A 271 7.37 -11.14 0.19
CA ALA A 271 6.35 -12.09 -0.27
C ALA A 271 6.90 -13.53 -0.31
N ASP A 272 8.14 -13.75 -0.81
CA ASP A 272 8.81 -15.05 -0.81
C ASP A 272 9.08 -15.57 0.61
N SER A 273 9.43 -14.68 1.55
CA SER A 273 9.60 -15.06 2.95
C SER A 273 8.30 -15.53 3.60
N LEU A 274 7.19 -14.83 3.33
CA LEU A 274 5.85 -15.22 3.78
C LEU A 274 5.45 -16.57 3.17
N TYR A 275 5.62 -16.74 1.86
CA TYR A 275 5.35 -18.00 1.18
C TYR A 275 6.15 -19.16 1.77
N SER A 276 7.43 -18.94 2.02
CA SER A 276 8.31 -19.93 2.63
C SER A 276 7.87 -20.34 4.05
N SER A 277 7.25 -19.41 4.81
CA SER A 277 6.76 -19.71 6.17
C SER A 277 5.55 -20.64 6.15
N ILE A 278 4.57 -20.42 5.24
CA ILE A 278 3.38 -21.25 5.13
C ILE A 278 3.64 -22.58 4.43
N SER A 279 4.55 -22.62 3.45
CA SER A 279 4.91 -23.84 2.74
C SER A 279 5.58 -24.88 3.65
N LYS A 280 6.42 -24.44 4.59
CA LYS A 280 7.06 -25.32 5.58
C LYS A 280 6.05 -25.92 6.57
N SER A 281 4.98 -25.20 6.87
CA SER A 281 3.95 -25.64 7.81
C SER A 281 3.00 -26.68 7.19
N ASN A 282 2.88 -26.72 5.86
CA ASN A 282 1.91 -27.55 5.12
C ASN A 282 2.56 -28.69 4.30
N VAL A 283 3.63 -29.27 4.78
CA VAL A 283 4.41 -30.34 4.07
C VAL A 283 3.57 -31.56 3.64
N LYS A 284 2.34 -31.73 4.16
CA LYS A 284 1.50 -32.92 3.89
C LYS A 284 0.67 -32.85 2.60
N GLU A 285 0.49 -31.66 2.02
CA GLU A 285 -0.32 -31.48 0.81
C GLU A 285 0.50 -30.76 -0.27
N ASN A 286 1.37 -31.51 -0.94
CA ASN A 286 1.99 -31.02 -2.17
C ASN A 286 0.98 -31.14 -3.31
N THR A 287 0.13 -30.13 -3.44
CA THR A 287 -0.86 -30.06 -4.52
C THR A 287 -0.21 -29.47 -5.78
N ASP A 288 -0.80 -29.75 -6.96
CA ASP A 288 -0.36 -29.14 -8.23
C ASP A 288 -0.36 -27.61 -8.16
N ALA A 289 -1.28 -27.02 -7.38
CA ALA A 289 -1.34 -25.59 -7.16
C ALA A 289 -0.10 -25.08 -6.38
N GLN A 290 0.28 -25.75 -5.29
CA GLN A 290 1.46 -25.37 -4.51
C GLN A 290 2.76 -25.48 -5.33
N SER A 291 2.90 -26.55 -6.10
CA SER A 291 4.03 -26.74 -7.02
C SER A 291 4.08 -25.61 -8.07
N THR A 292 2.96 -25.26 -8.66
CA THR A 292 2.86 -24.18 -9.66
C THR A 292 3.23 -22.82 -9.04
N ILE A 293 2.74 -22.52 -7.82
CA ILE A 293 3.09 -21.26 -7.11
C ILE A 293 4.59 -21.23 -6.80
N ALA A 294 5.17 -22.31 -6.29
CA ALA A 294 6.59 -22.39 -5.98
C ALA A 294 7.47 -22.16 -7.23
N ASP A 295 7.11 -22.77 -8.34
CA ASP A 295 7.80 -22.60 -9.63
C ASP A 295 7.69 -21.15 -10.14
N ALA A 296 6.49 -20.56 -10.06
CA ALA A 296 6.25 -19.19 -10.48
C ALA A 296 7.05 -18.20 -9.60
N MET A 297 7.04 -18.36 -8.27
CA MET A 297 7.84 -17.56 -7.35
C MET A 297 9.36 -17.68 -7.63
N SER A 298 9.83 -18.90 -7.89
CA SER A 298 11.25 -19.15 -8.23
C SER A 298 11.66 -18.46 -9.53
N LYS A 299 10.79 -18.43 -10.53
CA LYS A 299 11.02 -17.74 -11.80
C LYS A 299 10.94 -16.22 -11.63
N LEU A 300 9.94 -15.74 -10.89
CA LEU A 300 9.69 -14.34 -10.62
C LEU A 300 10.91 -13.65 -9.99
N LYS A 301 11.51 -14.28 -8.98
CA LYS A 301 12.70 -13.73 -8.30
C LYS A 301 13.90 -13.48 -9.22
N LYS A 302 13.96 -14.10 -10.39
CA LYS A 302 15.03 -13.87 -11.36
C LYS A 302 14.98 -12.47 -12.00
N ALA A 303 13.83 -11.79 -11.95
CA ALA A 303 13.71 -10.42 -12.42
C ALA A 303 14.64 -9.46 -11.65
N TRP A 304 14.92 -9.76 -10.39
CA TRP A 304 15.73 -8.92 -9.49
C TRP A 304 16.99 -9.67 -9.00
N PRO A 305 18.06 -9.76 -9.79
CA PRO A 305 19.30 -10.45 -9.38
C PRO A 305 20.00 -9.78 -8.19
N SER A 306 19.85 -8.46 -8.04
CA SER A 306 20.38 -7.68 -6.90
C SER A 306 19.58 -6.38 -6.74
N ALA A 307 19.80 -5.64 -5.62
CA ALA A 307 19.26 -4.28 -5.44
C ALA A 307 19.84 -3.28 -6.45
N GLN A 308 21.00 -3.57 -7.04
CA GLN A 308 21.50 -2.77 -8.15
C GLN A 308 20.84 -3.20 -9.45
N PRO A 309 20.06 -2.32 -10.11
CA PRO A 309 19.39 -2.67 -11.34
C PRO A 309 20.41 -3.00 -12.47
N PRO A 310 20.18 -4.06 -13.26
CA PRO A 310 20.94 -4.30 -14.46
C PRO A 310 20.59 -3.24 -15.53
N ALA A 311 21.44 -3.08 -16.53
CA ALA A 311 21.21 -2.10 -17.62
C ALA A 311 19.92 -2.40 -18.41
N THR A 312 19.54 -3.66 -18.52
CA THR A 312 18.31 -4.13 -19.15
C THR A 312 17.60 -5.09 -18.21
N PRO A 313 16.25 -5.10 -18.19
CA PRO A 313 15.50 -6.02 -17.37
C PRO A 313 15.80 -7.48 -17.73
N VAL A 314 15.88 -8.35 -16.72
CA VAL A 314 16.08 -9.80 -16.91
C VAL A 314 14.81 -10.47 -17.40
N LEU A 315 13.64 -10.03 -16.91
CA LEU A 315 12.32 -10.38 -17.40
C LEU A 315 11.62 -9.12 -17.86
N SER A 316 10.78 -9.22 -18.89
CA SER A 316 9.95 -8.08 -19.29
C SER A 316 8.83 -7.83 -18.27
N PRO A 317 8.22 -6.62 -18.22
CA PRO A 317 7.04 -6.37 -17.38
C PRO A 317 5.89 -7.35 -17.64
N GLU A 318 5.71 -7.76 -18.88
CA GLU A 318 4.69 -8.73 -19.29
C GLU A 318 4.97 -10.13 -18.71
N GLU A 319 6.23 -10.57 -18.72
CA GLU A 319 6.66 -11.84 -18.12
C GLU A 319 6.45 -11.83 -16.59
N VAL A 320 6.82 -10.74 -15.92
CA VAL A 320 6.59 -10.54 -14.48
C VAL A 320 5.09 -10.58 -14.19
N SER A 321 4.29 -9.80 -14.91
CA SER A 321 2.83 -9.76 -14.76
C SER A 321 2.19 -11.14 -14.97
N GLN A 322 2.66 -11.91 -15.95
CA GLN A 322 2.13 -13.26 -16.22
C GLN A 322 2.44 -14.26 -15.10
N LEU A 323 3.66 -14.18 -14.51
CA LEU A 323 4.03 -15.01 -13.36
C LEU A 323 3.18 -14.68 -12.13
N ILE A 324 2.95 -13.40 -11.86
CA ILE A 324 2.11 -12.93 -10.74
C ILE A 324 0.67 -13.40 -10.94
N LYS A 325 0.08 -13.21 -12.12
CA LYS A 325 -1.26 -13.72 -12.45
C LYS A 325 -1.38 -15.25 -12.27
N THR A 326 -0.32 -15.99 -12.57
CA THR A 326 -0.29 -17.44 -12.36
C THR A 326 -0.41 -17.77 -10.87
N ILE A 327 0.30 -17.02 -10.00
CA ILE A 327 0.23 -17.18 -8.53
C ILE A 327 -1.18 -16.85 -8.03
N GLU A 328 -1.74 -15.72 -8.44
CA GLU A 328 -3.09 -15.27 -8.04
C GLU A 328 -4.17 -16.27 -8.42
N GLN A 329 -4.17 -16.77 -9.66
CA GLN A 329 -5.14 -17.74 -10.16
C GLN A 329 -5.09 -19.06 -9.37
N LYS A 330 -3.88 -19.52 -9.01
CA LYS A 330 -3.72 -20.75 -8.21
C LYS A 330 -4.11 -20.54 -6.75
N THR A 331 -3.93 -19.35 -6.21
CA THR A 331 -4.42 -18.99 -4.88
C THR A 331 -5.95 -19.04 -4.83
N SER A 332 -6.63 -18.42 -5.82
CA SER A 332 -8.10 -18.34 -5.86
C SER A 332 -8.77 -19.71 -6.09
N SER A 333 -8.08 -20.67 -6.72
CA SER A 333 -8.62 -22.01 -6.95
C SER A 333 -8.42 -22.97 -5.78
N SER A 334 -7.68 -22.57 -4.75
CA SER A 334 -7.36 -23.39 -3.57
C SER A 334 -8.14 -22.95 -2.31
N THR A 335 -8.96 -21.90 -2.41
CA THR A 335 -9.91 -21.39 -1.41
C THR A 335 -11.33 -21.76 -1.77
#